data_8bedb46ed84e124fe5540256f0e63a72
#
_entry.id   8bedb46ed84e124fe5540256f0e63a72
#
_cell.length_a   1.000
_cell.length_b   1.000
_cell.length_c   1.000
_cell.angle_alpha   90.00
_cell.angle_beta   90.00
_cell.angle_gamma   90.00
#
_symmetry.space_group_name_H-M   'P 1'
#
loop_
_entity.id
_entity.type
_entity.pdbx_description
1 polymer ?
#
loop_
_entity_poly.entity_id
_entity_poly.type
_entity_poly.pdbx_seq_one_letter_code
_entity_poly.pdbx_strand_id
1 'polypeptide(L)'
;MMEKGTVYLVGAGPGDVRLITVKGKEAIQQAQVILYDRLANPKLLEFAPADCELIYCGKLPDRHTLRQEGINELLVAKAKEGKRVVRLKGGDPGVFGRGGEEAAALAEHNIPFEIVPGITSGIAASTYAGIPVTHREYGTSFAVVTAHDKSEDGKPSLKWKGLADSIDTIAFYMGVSNLPYICENLMKHGKAPDTPVILIQWGTYGRQKTVEGTLATIVEKVAAIQFSNPAITLVGEVVSVRDQISWFEKKPLFGRQILLARTSTTESKVAEQLTRLGADVIEFPKWKKTAVNIDKKIIENIHTYDSILFASPESAMDFFTILFNHGIDLRRIRADFFVHSKKSMKVLNERGLLAKWADEMGHPGSLLLVGENHHLQHKGDGEAYDIMMTGEKQIDGQFMPVFLRMLEEAHLDTLIFPSSASVKPFMEGLKACGLDAYKLIEDIKVVCMGSKTSLAAQDAGITVDYVPKERNVNSLVECLKEIGE
;
A
#
# COMPACT_ATOMS: atom_id res chain seq x y z
N MET A 1 3.56 1.39 -39.17
CA MET A 1 2.60 1.02 -38.11
C MET A 1 3.29 1.29 -36.79
N MET A 2 2.66 2.03 -35.87
CA MET A 2 3.22 2.16 -34.51
C MET A 2 3.29 0.77 -33.90
N GLU A 3 4.38 0.47 -33.19
CA GLU A 3 4.54 -0.76 -32.44
C GLU A 3 3.46 -0.82 -31.34
N LYS A 4 2.70 -1.91 -31.28
CA LYS A 4 1.65 -2.08 -30.26
C LYS A 4 2.32 -2.25 -28.90
N GLY A 5 1.74 -1.63 -27.89
CA GLY A 5 2.16 -1.84 -26.50
C GLY A 5 1.80 -3.24 -26.00
N THR A 6 2.29 -3.60 -24.83
CA THR A 6 2.05 -4.90 -24.19
C THR A 6 1.14 -4.72 -22.96
N VAL A 7 0.20 -5.65 -22.76
CA VAL A 7 -0.67 -5.68 -21.58
C VAL A 7 -0.24 -6.78 -20.63
N TYR A 8 -0.06 -6.44 -19.35
CA TYR A 8 0.21 -7.38 -18.26
C TYR A 8 -1.03 -7.54 -17.39
N LEU A 9 -1.61 -8.74 -17.35
CA LEU A 9 -2.72 -9.09 -16.45
C LEU A 9 -2.10 -9.59 -15.14
N VAL A 10 -2.00 -8.71 -14.14
CA VAL A 10 -1.20 -8.93 -12.92
C VAL A 10 -2.10 -9.22 -11.73
N GLY A 11 -1.83 -10.34 -11.05
CA GLY A 11 -2.41 -10.64 -9.74
C GLY A 11 -1.81 -9.76 -8.65
N ALA A 12 -2.64 -8.95 -8.00
CA ALA A 12 -2.27 -8.07 -6.91
C ALA A 12 -2.02 -8.80 -5.58
N GLY A 13 -2.34 -10.09 -5.53
CA GLY A 13 -2.36 -10.84 -4.28
C GLY A 13 -3.59 -10.52 -3.41
N PRO A 14 -3.62 -11.05 -2.17
CA PRO A 14 -4.81 -11.05 -1.31
C PRO A 14 -5.01 -9.78 -0.49
N GLY A 15 -3.99 -8.92 -0.40
CA GLY A 15 -4.03 -7.72 0.45
C GLY A 15 -2.66 -7.25 0.92
N ASP A 16 -1.89 -8.06 1.67
CA ASP A 16 -0.52 -7.70 2.05
C ASP A 16 0.32 -7.43 0.79
N VAL A 17 0.79 -6.19 0.62
CA VAL A 17 1.56 -5.75 -0.57
C VAL A 17 2.83 -6.56 -0.80
N ARG A 18 3.37 -7.20 0.25
CA ARG A 18 4.57 -8.05 0.18
C ARG A 18 4.29 -9.43 -0.43
N LEU A 19 3.00 -9.76 -0.65
CA LEU A 19 2.59 -10.98 -1.33
C LEU A 19 2.42 -10.78 -2.85
N ILE A 20 2.76 -9.60 -3.37
CA ILE A 20 2.92 -9.41 -4.81
C ILE A 20 4.09 -10.27 -5.31
N THR A 21 3.96 -10.88 -6.47
CA THR A 21 5.10 -11.57 -7.10
C THR A 21 6.15 -10.56 -7.55
N VAL A 22 7.43 -10.98 -7.57
CA VAL A 22 8.52 -10.14 -8.09
C VAL A 22 8.19 -9.64 -9.49
N LYS A 23 7.73 -10.54 -10.37
CA LYS A 23 7.32 -10.21 -11.74
C LYS A 23 6.14 -9.22 -11.80
N GLY A 24 5.18 -9.34 -10.90
CA GLY A 24 4.07 -8.39 -10.78
C GLY A 24 4.54 -7.00 -10.37
N LYS A 25 5.45 -6.92 -9.41
CA LYS A 25 6.08 -5.65 -8.99
C LYS A 25 6.87 -5.01 -10.13
N GLU A 26 7.67 -5.79 -10.85
CA GLU A 26 8.43 -5.31 -12.01
C GLU A 26 7.53 -4.77 -13.12
N ALA A 27 6.41 -5.45 -13.39
CA ALA A 27 5.41 -4.98 -14.35
C ALA A 27 4.81 -3.63 -13.93
N ILE A 28 4.46 -3.45 -12.64
CA ILE A 28 3.97 -2.18 -12.10
C ILE A 28 5.01 -1.07 -12.21
N GLN A 29 6.27 -1.35 -11.89
CA GLN A 29 7.37 -0.37 -11.94
C GLN A 29 7.68 0.13 -13.35
N GLN A 30 7.28 -0.60 -14.38
CA GLN A 30 7.50 -0.26 -15.78
C GLN A 30 6.21 0.18 -16.49
N ALA A 31 5.09 0.26 -15.76
CA ALA A 31 3.80 0.61 -16.33
C ALA A 31 3.72 2.08 -16.73
N GLN A 32 3.12 2.35 -17.89
CA GLN A 32 2.72 3.69 -18.32
C GLN A 32 1.23 3.94 -18.02
N VAL A 33 0.44 2.86 -17.92
CA VAL A 33 -0.98 2.89 -17.56
C VAL A 33 -1.27 1.71 -16.64
N ILE A 34 -1.97 1.95 -15.54
CA ILE A 34 -2.47 0.89 -14.64
C ILE A 34 -3.99 0.99 -14.53
N LEU A 35 -4.69 -0.06 -14.98
CA LEU A 35 -6.10 -0.26 -14.69
C LEU A 35 -6.23 -1.14 -13.46
N TYR A 36 -6.93 -0.69 -12.42
CA TYR A 36 -7.04 -1.42 -11.16
C TYR A 36 -8.47 -1.42 -10.61
N ASP A 37 -8.82 -2.44 -9.86
CA ASP A 37 -10.13 -2.58 -9.22
C ASP A 37 -10.06 -2.45 -7.69
N ARG A 38 -11.23 -2.49 -7.05
CA ARG A 38 -11.38 -2.29 -5.61
C ARG A 38 -10.57 -3.27 -4.75
N LEU A 39 -10.42 -4.52 -5.18
CA LEU A 39 -9.79 -5.58 -4.38
C LEU A 39 -8.25 -5.60 -4.49
N ALA A 40 -7.67 -4.84 -5.42
CA ALA A 40 -6.24 -4.63 -5.47
C ALA A 40 -5.83 -3.62 -4.39
N ASN A 41 -4.88 -3.99 -3.52
CA ASN A 41 -4.40 -3.05 -2.49
C ASN A 41 -3.82 -1.79 -3.14
N PRO A 42 -4.39 -0.60 -2.88
CA PRO A 42 -3.95 0.65 -3.51
C PRO A 42 -2.48 1.01 -3.24
N LYS A 43 -1.87 0.51 -2.17
CA LYS A 43 -0.44 0.68 -1.90
C LYS A 43 0.46 0.12 -3.00
N LEU A 44 0.00 -0.88 -3.77
CA LEU A 44 0.76 -1.40 -4.92
C LEU A 44 0.97 -0.34 -6.00
N LEU A 45 0.08 0.64 -6.10
CA LEU A 45 0.19 1.77 -7.03
C LEU A 45 1.38 2.69 -6.68
N GLU A 46 1.91 2.60 -5.47
CA GLU A 46 3.11 3.35 -5.07
C GLU A 46 4.38 2.85 -5.76
N PHE A 47 4.38 1.64 -6.30
CA PHE A 47 5.49 1.13 -7.10
C PHE A 47 5.50 1.67 -8.54
N ALA A 48 4.41 2.28 -8.99
CA ALA A 48 4.30 2.83 -10.35
C ALA A 48 5.20 4.06 -10.55
N PRO A 49 5.67 4.31 -11.78
CA PRO A 49 6.32 5.56 -12.14
C PRO A 49 5.44 6.78 -11.83
N ALA A 50 6.07 7.91 -11.54
CA ALA A 50 5.36 9.14 -11.14
C ALA A 50 4.47 9.73 -12.25
N ASP A 51 4.72 9.39 -13.50
CA ASP A 51 3.96 9.79 -14.70
C ASP A 51 2.99 8.71 -15.19
N CYS A 52 2.87 7.58 -14.47
CA CYS A 52 1.96 6.49 -14.81
C CYS A 52 0.50 6.94 -14.66
N GLU A 53 -0.30 6.72 -15.70
CA GLU A 53 -1.75 6.97 -15.67
C GLU A 53 -2.46 5.90 -14.82
N LEU A 54 -3.19 6.32 -13.77
CA LEU A 54 -3.93 5.43 -12.87
C LEU A 54 -5.42 5.47 -13.19
N ILE A 55 -6.01 4.34 -13.61
CA ILE A 55 -7.41 4.23 -14.00
C ILE A 55 -8.12 3.23 -13.09
N TYR A 56 -9.08 3.73 -12.31
CA TYR A 56 -9.91 2.88 -11.47
C TYR A 56 -11.06 2.26 -12.25
N CYS A 57 -11.22 0.93 -12.18
CA CYS A 57 -12.22 0.17 -12.88
C CYS A 57 -13.33 -0.40 -11.97
N GLY A 58 -13.30 -0.11 -10.66
CA GLY A 58 -14.29 -0.57 -9.70
C GLY A 58 -15.58 0.26 -9.74
N LYS A 59 -16.59 -0.15 -8.93
CA LYS A 59 -17.83 0.61 -8.76
C LYS A 59 -17.55 1.94 -8.06
N LEU A 60 -18.07 3.02 -8.62
CA LEU A 60 -18.12 4.35 -8.01
C LEU A 60 -19.58 4.70 -7.71
N PRO A 61 -19.87 5.37 -6.57
CA PRO A 61 -21.25 5.73 -6.21
C PRO A 61 -21.97 6.55 -7.27
N ASP A 62 -21.26 7.47 -7.94
CA ASP A 62 -21.85 8.47 -8.84
C ASP A 62 -21.50 8.30 -10.32
N ARG A 63 -20.88 7.19 -10.71
CA ARG A 63 -20.51 6.94 -12.12
C ARG A 63 -20.91 5.54 -12.55
N HIS A 64 -21.34 5.41 -13.81
CA HIS A 64 -21.60 4.11 -14.41
C HIS A 64 -20.35 3.23 -14.27
N THR A 65 -20.50 2.11 -13.54
CA THR A 65 -19.46 1.08 -13.43
C THR A 65 -19.05 0.66 -14.84
N LEU A 66 -17.76 0.69 -15.14
CA LEU A 66 -17.27 0.10 -16.38
C LEU A 66 -17.68 -1.37 -16.40
N ARG A 67 -18.52 -1.75 -17.36
CA ARG A 67 -18.82 -3.16 -17.61
C ARG A 67 -17.55 -3.84 -18.11
N GLN A 68 -17.50 -5.17 -18.06
CA GLN A 68 -16.32 -5.91 -18.49
C GLN A 68 -15.91 -5.58 -19.94
N GLU A 69 -16.89 -5.38 -20.80
CA GLU A 69 -16.67 -4.98 -22.19
C GLU A 69 -15.90 -3.66 -22.27
N GLY A 70 -16.29 -2.65 -21.48
CA GLY A 70 -15.60 -1.36 -21.45
C GLY A 70 -14.19 -1.44 -20.87
N ILE A 71 -13.93 -2.35 -19.92
CA ILE A 71 -12.56 -2.61 -19.43
C ILE A 71 -11.72 -3.22 -20.55
N ASN A 72 -12.26 -4.21 -21.29
CA ASN A 72 -11.57 -4.86 -22.41
C ASN A 72 -11.25 -3.84 -23.52
N GLU A 73 -12.22 -3.00 -23.90
CA GLU A 73 -12.02 -1.93 -24.87
C GLU A 73 -10.94 -0.95 -24.46
N LEU A 74 -10.91 -0.57 -23.17
CA LEU A 74 -9.91 0.36 -22.62
C LEU A 74 -8.50 -0.25 -22.63
N LEU A 75 -8.35 -1.54 -22.27
CA LEU A 75 -7.09 -2.27 -22.36
C LEU A 75 -6.55 -2.28 -23.78
N VAL A 76 -7.44 -2.60 -24.76
CA VAL A 76 -7.08 -2.62 -26.19
C VAL A 76 -6.71 -1.22 -26.69
N ALA A 77 -7.48 -0.19 -26.31
CA ALA A 77 -7.22 1.19 -26.73
C ALA A 77 -5.86 1.68 -26.25
N LYS A 78 -5.57 1.52 -24.96
CA LYS A 78 -4.27 1.92 -24.37
C LYS A 78 -3.08 1.16 -24.96
N ALA A 79 -3.23 -0.12 -25.26
CA ALA A 79 -2.20 -0.89 -25.92
C ALA A 79 -1.98 -0.47 -27.40
N LYS A 80 -3.05 -0.09 -28.11
CA LYS A 80 -2.93 0.47 -29.48
C LYS A 80 -2.20 1.82 -29.51
N GLU A 81 -2.23 2.58 -28.42
CA GLU A 81 -1.40 3.79 -28.24
C GLU A 81 0.10 3.48 -28.06
N GLY A 82 0.53 2.22 -28.09
CA GLY A 82 1.89 1.79 -27.85
C GLY A 82 2.29 1.75 -26.36
N LYS A 83 1.33 1.86 -25.44
CA LYS A 83 1.57 1.91 -23.99
C LYS A 83 1.84 0.53 -23.39
N ARG A 84 2.73 0.49 -22.39
CA ARG A 84 2.83 -0.65 -21.47
C ARG A 84 1.73 -0.53 -20.42
N VAL A 85 0.75 -1.43 -20.51
CA VAL A 85 -0.47 -1.40 -19.68
C VAL A 85 -0.42 -2.52 -18.65
N VAL A 86 -0.70 -2.21 -17.40
CA VAL A 86 -0.92 -3.20 -16.34
C VAL A 86 -2.40 -3.22 -15.97
N ARG A 87 -3.01 -4.40 -16.02
CA ARG A 87 -4.32 -4.67 -15.43
C ARG A 87 -4.08 -5.34 -14.07
N LEU A 88 -4.22 -4.58 -12.98
CA LEU A 88 -3.98 -5.03 -11.62
C LEU A 88 -5.29 -5.56 -11.00
N LYS A 89 -5.31 -6.84 -10.65
CA LYS A 89 -6.51 -7.59 -10.23
C LYS A 89 -6.31 -8.17 -8.83
N GLY A 90 -7.28 -8.04 -7.94
CA GLY A 90 -7.21 -8.67 -6.61
C GLY A 90 -7.03 -10.19 -6.70
N GLY A 91 -6.19 -10.76 -5.83
CA GLY A 91 -5.86 -12.18 -5.85
C GLY A 91 -5.05 -12.61 -7.05
N ASP A 92 -5.58 -13.56 -7.81
CA ASP A 92 -5.01 -14.13 -9.03
C ASP A 92 -5.93 -13.89 -10.23
N PRO A 93 -5.43 -13.48 -11.41
CA PRO A 93 -6.26 -13.23 -12.59
C PRO A 93 -7.04 -14.46 -13.08
N GLY A 94 -6.49 -15.66 -12.88
CA GLY A 94 -7.08 -16.93 -13.30
C GLY A 94 -8.11 -17.51 -12.33
N VAL A 95 -8.22 -16.96 -11.10
CA VAL A 95 -9.14 -17.47 -10.07
C VAL A 95 -10.28 -16.47 -9.85
N PHE A 96 -11.40 -16.70 -10.53
CA PHE A 96 -12.62 -15.84 -10.55
C PHE A 96 -12.35 -14.37 -10.91
N GLY A 97 -11.16 -14.06 -11.44
CA GLY A 97 -10.73 -12.72 -11.81
C GLY A 97 -11.13 -12.31 -13.23
N ARG A 98 -11.76 -13.18 -14.04
CA ARG A 98 -12.09 -12.95 -15.46
C ARG A 98 -10.87 -12.64 -16.33
N GLY A 99 -9.65 -12.99 -15.90
CA GLY A 99 -8.42 -12.77 -16.66
C GLY A 99 -8.41 -13.47 -18.02
N GLY A 100 -9.08 -14.62 -18.14
CA GLY A 100 -9.24 -15.32 -19.42
C GLY A 100 -10.07 -14.53 -20.44
N GLU A 101 -11.13 -13.83 -19.99
CA GLU A 101 -11.98 -12.99 -20.87
C GLU A 101 -11.18 -11.76 -21.36
N GLU A 102 -10.40 -11.12 -20.46
CA GLU A 102 -9.53 -9.99 -20.80
C GLU A 102 -8.42 -10.44 -21.79
N ALA A 103 -7.80 -11.60 -21.56
CA ALA A 103 -6.79 -12.17 -22.46
C ALA A 103 -7.36 -12.51 -23.83
N ALA A 104 -8.56 -13.10 -23.92
CA ALA A 104 -9.23 -13.40 -25.18
C ALA A 104 -9.49 -12.13 -25.99
N ALA A 105 -10.01 -11.08 -25.37
CA ALA A 105 -10.24 -9.79 -26.03
C ALA A 105 -8.94 -9.16 -26.57
N LEU A 106 -7.83 -9.28 -25.85
CA LEU A 106 -6.51 -8.82 -26.30
C LEU A 106 -6.02 -9.64 -27.52
N ALA A 107 -6.19 -10.97 -27.46
CA ALA A 107 -5.80 -11.87 -28.55
C ALA A 107 -6.57 -11.58 -29.85
N GLU A 108 -7.89 -11.35 -29.78
CA GLU A 108 -8.74 -10.98 -30.92
C GLU A 108 -8.24 -9.71 -31.64
N HIS A 109 -7.64 -8.78 -30.88
CA HIS A 109 -7.06 -7.55 -31.42
C HIS A 109 -5.58 -7.66 -31.77
N ASN A 110 -4.97 -8.86 -31.66
CA ASN A 110 -3.54 -9.09 -31.82
C ASN A 110 -2.67 -8.15 -30.95
N ILE A 111 -3.09 -7.92 -29.69
CA ILE A 111 -2.32 -7.19 -28.70
C ILE A 111 -1.45 -8.18 -27.92
N PRO A 112 -0.12 -7.96 -27.83
CA PRO A 112 0.74 -8.77 -26.99
C PRO A 112 0.33 -8.66 -25.51
N PHE A 113 0.23 -9.79 -24.83
CA PHE A 113 -0.10 -9.79 -23.42
C PHE A 113 0.64 -10.88 -22.66
N GLU A 114 0.72 -10.69 -21.35
CA GLU A 114 1.25 -11.67 -20.41
C GLU A 114 0.36 -11.76 -19.18
N ILE A 115 0.12 -12.99 -18.69
CA ILE A 115 -0.60 -13.23 -17.43
C ILE A 115 0.44 -13.49 -16.34
N VAL A 116 0.42 -12.65 -15.31
CA VAL A 116 1.30 -12.76 -14.13
C VAL A 116 0.46 -13.25 -12.94
N PRO A 117 0.63 -14.50 -12.50
CA PRO A 117 -0.11 -15.03 -11.36
C PRO A 117 0.06 -14.22 -10.09
N GLY A 118 -0.94 -14.30 -9.22
CA GLY A 118 -0.91 -13.76 -7.87
C GLY A 118 -1.35 -14.81 -6.86
N ILE A 119 -1.22 -14.52 -5.56
CA ILE A 119 -1.69 -15.42 -4.52
C ILE A 119 -3.19 -15.21 -4.33
N THR A 120 -3.97 -16.25 -4.60
CA THR A 120 -5.43 -16.19 -4.44
C THR A 120 -5.83 -16.14 -2.96
N SER A 121 -6.89 -15.39 -2.65
CA SER A 121 -7.34 -15.15 -1.26
C SER A 121 -7.74 -16.42 -0.51
N GLY A 122 -8.29 -17.43 -1.19
CA GLY A 122 -8.65 -18.70 -0.53
C GLY A 122 -7.48 -19.45 0.08
N ILE A 123 -6.26 -19.27 -0.45
CA ILE A 123 -5.03 -19.82 0.13
C ILE A 123 -4.45 -18.83 1.16
N ALA A 124 -4.26 -17.60 0.78
CA ALA A 124 -3.52 -16.65 1.60
C ALA A 124 -4.30 -16.17 2.83
N ALA A 125 -5.60 -15.88 2.69
CA ALA A 125 -6.42 -15.48 3.84
C ALA A 125 -6.52 -16.62 4.87
N SER A 126 -6.69 -17.87 4.39
CA SER A 126 -6.68 -19.05 5.27
C SER A 126 -5.36 -19.19 6.01
N THR A 127 -4.22 -19.05 5.31
CA THR A 127 -2.88 -19.10 5.93
C THR A 127 -2.66 -18.00 6.97
N TYR A 128 -3.14 -16.78 6.70
CA TYR A 128 -3.06 -15.66 7.65
C TYR A 128 -4.02 -15.82 8.83
N ALA A 129 -5.13 -16.52 8.64
CA ALA A 129 -6.00 -16.94 9.74
C ALA A 129 -5.44 -18.15 10.54
N GLY A 130 -4.25 -18.65 10.20
CA GLY A 130 -3.64 -19.81 10.87
C GLY A 130 -4.25 -21.15 10.42
N ILE A 131 -4.70 -21.26 9.17
CA ILE A 131 -5.33 -22.46 8.64
C ILE A 131 -4.64 -22.87 7.35
N PRO A 132 -3.92 -24.00 7.30
CA PRO A 132 -3.46 -24.57 6.05
C PRO A 132 -4.65 -25.16 5.28
N VAL A 133 -4.76 -24.92 3.99
CA VAL A 133 -5.89 -25.43 3.17
C VAL A 133 -5.83 -26.94 2.93
N THR A 134 -4.68 -27.57 3.21
CA THR A 134 -4.48 -29.03 3.23
C THR A 134 -3.69 -29.41 4.46
N HIS A 135 -3.97 -30.58 5.02
CA HIS A 135 -3.27 -31.12 6.19
C HIS A 135 -3.25 -32.66 6.13
N ARG A 136 -2.14 -33.27 6.54
CA ARG A 136 -2.00 -34.74 6.45
C ARG A 136 -3.10 -35.48 7.17
N GLU A 137 -3.59 -34.98 8.30
CA GLU A 137 -4.59 -35.61 9.14
C GLU A 137 -6.01 -35.09 8.91
N TYR A 138 -6.17 -33.79 8.51
CA TYR A 138 -7.46 -33.10 8.46
C TYR A 138 -8.00 -32.84 7.07
N GLY A 139 -7.23 -33.16 6.02
CA GLY A 139 -7.73 -32.98 4.66
C GLY A 139 -6.65 -32.99 3.58
N THR A 140 -6.79 -33.88 2.63
CA THR A 140 -5.86 -34.11 1.52
C THR A 140 -6.34 -33.49 0.22
N SER A 141 -7.60 -33.02 0.19
CA SER A 141 -8.24 -32.39 -0.97
C SER A 141 -8.70 -30.96 -0.66
N PHE A 142 -8.52 -30.07 -1.63
CA PHE A 142 -8.91 -28.66 -1.54
C PHE A 142 -9.65 -28.22 -2.81
N ALA A 143 -10.83 -27.63 -2.66
CA ALA A 143 -11.58 -27.04 -3.75
C ALA A 143 -11.80 -25.54 -3.54
N VAL A 144 -11.71 -24.79 -4.63
CA VAL A 144 -12.02 -23.37 -4.70
C VAL A 144 -13.28 -23.21 -5.54
N VAL A 145 -14.32 -22.61 -4.97
CA VAL A 145 -15.67 -22.55 -5.59
C VAL A 145 -16.21 -21.13 -5.50
N THR A 146 -16.89 -20.67 -6.55
CA THR A 146 -17.69 -19.45 -6.46
C THR A 146 -19.07 -19.77 -5.91
N ALA A 147 -19.51 -19.00 -4.93
CA ALA A 147 -20.83 -19.12 -4.35
C ALA A 147 -21.81 -18.05 -4.86
N HIS A 148 -21.54 -17.48 -6.03
CA HIS A 148 -22.41 -16.54 -6.74
C HIS A 148 -22.56 -17.00 -8.19
N ASP A 149 -23.78 -17.02 -8.70
CA ASP A 149 -24.10 -17.32 -10.09
C ASP A 149 -24.84 -16.14 -10.72
N LYS A 150 -24.93 -16.16 -12.06
CA LYS A 150 -25.73 -15.22 -12.87
C LYS A 150 -27.23 -15.56 -12.90
N SER A 151 -27.68 -16.58 -12.16
CA SER A 151 -29.08 -16.94 -12.00
C SER A 151 -29.90 -15.78 -11.39
N GLU A 152 -31.20 -15.72 -11.66
CA GLU A 152 -32.07 -14.64 -11.16
C GLU A 152 -32.09 -14.56 -9.63
N ASP A 153 -31.96 -15.68 -8.93
CA ASP A 153 -31.88 -15.76 -7.45
C ASP A 153 -30.43 -15.66 -6.89
N GLY A 154 -29.42 -15.55 -7.76
CA GLY A 154 -28.01 -15.42 -7.39
C GLY A 154 -27.42 -16.65 -6.69
N LYS A 155 -28.16 -17.76 -6.60
CA LYS A 155 -27.70 -18.97 -5.94
C LYS A 155 -26.78 -19.79 -6.83
N PRO A 156 -25.68 -20.33 -6.27
CA PRO A 156 -24.72 -21.10 -7.07
C PRO A 156 -25.29 -22.47 -7.48
N SER A 157 -25.19 -22.79 -8.77
CA SER A 157 -25.48 -24.11 -9.30
C SER A 157 -24.25 -25.00 -9.20
N LEU A 158 -24.09 -25.71 -8.08
CA LEU A 158 -22.93 -26.55 -7.78
C LEU A 158 -23.32 -28.04 -7.69
N LYS A 159 -22.34 -28.92 -7.93
CA LYS A 159 -22.47 -30.37 -7.70
C LYS A 159 -22.29 -30.68 -6.20
N TRP A 160 -23.28 -30.28 -5.39
CA TRP A 160 -23.22 -30.33 -3.93
C TRP A 160 -22.84 -31.69 -3.37
N LYS A 161 -23.39 -32.78 -3.91
CA LYS A 161 -23.04 -34.14 -3.49
C LYS A 161 -21.56 -34.42 -3.67
N GLY A 162 -20.98 -34.09 -4.82
CA GLY A 162 -19.54 -34.28 -5.06
C GLY A 162 -18.66 -33.44 -4.13
N LEU A 163 -19.07 -32.19 -3.86
CA LEU A 163 -18.35 -31.33 -2.91
C LEU A 163 -18.42 -31.87 -1.47
N ALA A 164 -19.59 -32.33 -1.04
CA ALA A 164 -19.78 -32.85 0.30
C ALA A 164 -19.04 -34.18 0.54
N ASP A 165 -19.12 -35.09 -0.44
CA ASP A 165 -18.58 -36.48 -0.28
C ASP A 165 -17.06 -36.58 -0.51
N SER A 166 -16.50 -35.74 -1.44
CA SER A 166 -15.16 -35.99 -1.99
C SER A 166 -14.13 -34.91 -1.67
N ILE A 167 -14.54 -33.77 -1.11
CA ILE A 167 -13.65 -32.66 -0.84
C ILE A 167 -13.58 -32.38 0.66
N ASP A 168 -12.37 -32.45 1.21
CA ASP A 168 -12.14 -32.23 2.64
C ASP A 168 -12.24 -30.76 3.00
N THR A 169 -11.59 -29.88 2.21
CA THR A 169 -11.55 -28.44 2.45
C THR A 169 -12.13 -27.69 1.27
N ILE A 170 -13.11 -26.82 1.51
CA ILE A 170 -13.80 -26.05 0.46
C ILE A 170 -13.68 -24.56 0.79
N ALA A 171 -13.11 -23.77 -0.12
CA ALA A 171 -13.10 -22.31 -0.05
C ALA A 171 -14.16 -21.71 -0.98
N PHE A 172 -15.18 -21.09 -0.40
CA PHE A 172 -16.21 -20.36 -1.15
C PHE A 172 -15.86 -18.89 -1.27
N TYR A 173 -15.84 -18.43 -2.52
CA TYR A 173 -15.70 -17.02 -2.87
C TYR A 173 -17.07 -16.39 -3.09
N MET A 174 -17.22 -15.10 -2.74
CA MET A 174 -18.49 -14.37 -2.92
C MET A 174 -19.67 -15.02 -2.19
N GLY A 175 -19.40 -15.75 -1.07
CA GLY A 175 -20.37 -16.63 -0.43
C GLY A 175 -21.15 -16.04 0.73
N VAL A 176 -20.84 -14.83 1.20
CA VAL A 176 -21.45 -14.29 2.45
C VAL A 176 -22.98 -14.19 2.35
N SER A 177 -23.50 -13.64 1.26
CA SER A 177 -24.95 -13.53 1.05
C SER A 177 -25.66 -14.87 0.87
N ASN A 178 -24.95 -15.89 0.37
CA ASN A 178 -25.47 -17.23 0.12
C ASN A 178 -25.07 -18.24 1.23
N LEU A 179 -24.50 -17.76 2.35
CA LEU A 179 -24.03 -18.64 3.43
C LEU A 179 -25.09 -19.61 3.96
N PRO A 180 -26.37 -19.19 4.21
CA PRO A 180 -27.42 -20.14 4.61
C PRO A 180 -27.61 -21.26 3.58
N TYR A 181 -27.68 -20.91 2.31
CA TYR A 181 -27.86 -21.86 1.20
C TYR A 181 -26.68 -22.83 1.07
N ILE A 182 -25.44 -22.33 1.28
CA ILE A 182 -24.24 -23.16 1.26
C ILE A 182 -24.27 -24.20 2.39
N CYS A 183 -24.54 -23.76 3.63
CA CYS A 183 -24.59 -24.63 4.80
C CYS A 183 -25.68 -25.69 4.67
N GLU A 184 -26.91 -25.29 4.27
CA GLU A 184 -28.03 -26.21 4.06
C GLU A 184 -27.68 -27.29 3.03
N ASN A 185 -27.13 -26.90 1.88
CA ASN A 185 -26.80 -27.87 0.82
C ASN A 185 -25.66 -28.81 1.20
N LEU A 186 -24.62 -28.33 1.87
CA LEU A 186 -23.54 -29.21 2.33
C LEU A 186 -24.06 -30.24 3.35
N MET A 187 -24.87 -29.84 4.32
CA MET A 187 -25.48 -30.74 5.30
C MET A 187 -26.46 -31.73 4.63
N LYS A 188 -27.34 -31.25 3.73
CA LYS A 188 -28.28 -32.09 2.99
C LYS A 188 -27.60 -33.16 2.17
N HIS A 189 -26.35 -32.94 1.73
CA HIS A 189 -25.59 -33.86 0.91
C HIS A 189 -24.50 -34.61 1.68
N GLY A 190 -24.55 -34.62 3.02
CA GLY A 190 -23.78 -35.57 3.85
C GLY A 190 -22.64 -34.94 4.68
N LYS A 191 -22.34 -33.66 4.57
CA LYS A 191 -21.41 -33.00 5.52
C LYS A 191 -22.06 -32.96 6.91
N ALA A 192 -21.30 -33.30 7.94
CA ALA A 192 -21.78 -33.28 9.31
C ALA A 192 -22.11 -31.84 9.78
N PRO A 193 -23.21 -31.65 10.56
CA PRO A 193 -23.57 -30.30 11.04
C PRO A 193 -22.52 -29.63 11.91
N ASP A 194 -21.65 -30.39 12.55
CA ASP A 194 -20.53 -29.94 13.37
C ASP A 194 -19.23 -29.70 12.57
N THR A 195 -19.25 -29.93 11.24
CA THR A 195 -18.10 -29.59 10.38
C THR A 195 -17.69 -28.13 10.57
N PRO A 196 -16.41 -27.86 10.91
CA PRO A 196 -15.94 -26.51 11.17
C PRO A 196 -16.02 -25.58 9.96
N VAL A 197 -16.39 -24.33 10.22
CA VAL A 197 -16.49 -23.26 9.22
C VAL A 197 -15.89 -21.98 9.77
N ILE A 198 -15.15 -21.29 8.94
CA ILE A 198 -14.66 -19.91 9.23
C ILE A 198 -14.93 -18.98 8.06
N LEU A 199 -15.35 -17.76 8.38
CA LEU A 199 -15.34 -16.64 7.43
C LEU A 199 -14.16 -15.74 7.74
N ILE A 200 -13.45 -15.30 6.70
CA ILE A 200 -12.27 -14.45 6.79
C ILE A 200 -12.52 -13.23 5.91
N GLN A 201 -12.72 -12.06 6.54
CA GLN A 201 -12.91 -10.78 5.87
C GLN A 201 -11.61 -10.00 5.85
N TRP A 202 -11.30 -9.30 4.74
CA TRP A 202 -10.06 -8.53 4.57
C TRP A 202 -8.79 -9.34 4.93
N GLY A 203 -8.78 -10.62 4.54
CA GLY A 203 -7.65 -11.50 4.84
C GLY A 203 -6.32 -10.90 4.40
N THR A 204 -5.29 -11.09 5.24
CA THR A 204 -3.92 -10.57 5.10
C THR A 204 -3.73 -9.06 5.39
N TYR A 205 -4.80 -8.30 5.56
CA TYR A 205 -4.72 -6.93 6.08
C TYR A 205 -4.64 -6.91 7.60
N GLY A 206 -4.06 -5.85 8.17
CA GLY A 206 -4.08 -5.65 9.63
C GLY A 206 -5.49 -5.58 10.22
N ARG A 207 -6.48 -5.19 9.41
CA ARG A 207 -7.92 -5.15 9.75
C ARG A 207 -8.65 -6.47 9.47
N GLN A 208 -7.95 -7.59 9.27
CA GLN A 208 -8.57 -8.90 9.09
C GLN A 208 -9.56 -9.19 10.22
N LYS A 209 -10.74 -9.73 9.87
CA LYS A 209 -11.74 -10.20 10.83
C LYS A 209 -12.11 -11.63 10.52
N THR A 210 -12.33 -12.42 11.56
CA THR A 210 -12.71 -13.84 11.43
C THR A 210 -13.94 -14.14 12.27
N VAL A 211 -14.76 -15.06 11.79
CA VAL A 211 -15.90 -15.64 12.53
C VAL A 211 -15.88 -17.14 12.36
N GLU A 212 -15.85 -17.84 13.48
CA GLU A 212 -15.78 -19.32 13.51
C GLU A 212 -17.07 -19.92 14.04
N GLY A 213 -17.40 -21.07 13.49
CA GLY A 213 -18.54 -21.88 13.91
C GLY A 213 -18.51 -23.24 13.24
N THR A 214 -19.69 -23.85 13.13
CA THR A 214 -19.93 -25.06 12.39
C THR A 214 -20.96 -24.82 11.30
N LEU A 215 -21.19 -25.76 10.41
CA LEU A 215 -22.25 -25.64 9.40
C LEU A 215 -23.62 -25.33 10.03
N ALA A 216 -23.88 -25.84 11.24
CA ALA A 216 -25.13 -25.58 11.96
C ALA A 216 -25.22 -24.20 12.61
N THR A 217 -24.08 -23.58 12.99
CA THR A 217 -24.08 -22.38 13.85
C THR A 217 -23.56 -21.12 13.18
N ILE A 218 -22.80 -21.25 12.08
CA ILE A 218 -22.09 -20.12 11.48
C ILE A 218 -23.04 -19.03 10.95
N VAL A 219 -24.20 -19.41 10.44
CA VAL A 219 -25.18 -18.47 9.85
C VAL A 219 -25.66 -17.46 10.90
N GLU A 220 -26.04 -17.92 12.08
CA GLU A 220 -26.49 -17.06 13.17
C GLU A 220 -25.36 -16.15 13.68
N LYS A 221 -24.15 -16.70 13.84
CA LYS A 221 -22.98 -15.94 14.27
C LYS A 221 -22.63 -14.80 13.31
N VAL A 222 -22.67 -15.07 12.00
CA VAL A 222 -22.38 -14.08 10.96
C VAL A 222 -23.46 -12.98 10.91
N ALA A 223 -24.74 -13.36 11.06
CA ALA A 223 -25.85 -12.43 11.09
C ALA A 223 -25.75 -11.46 12.28
N ALA A 224 -25.33 -11.94 13.45
CA ALA A 224 -25.21 -11.13 14.67
C ALA A 224 -24.20 -9.97 14.56
N ILE A 225 -23.16 -10.11 13.72
CA ILE A 225 -22.10 -9.11 13.58
C ILE A 225 -22.11 -8.36 12.24
N GLN A 226 -23.14 -8.54 11.44
CA GLN A 226 -23.30 -7.91 10.11
C GLN A 226 -22.06 -8.08 9.20
N PHE A 227 -21.51 -9.30 9.15
CA PHE A 227 -20.32 -9.60 8.38
C PHE A 227 -20.59 -9.44 6.88
N SER A 228 -19.66 -8.83 6.14
CA SER A 228 -19.88 -8.45 4.73
C SER A 228 -18.72 -8.85 3.81
N ASN A 229 -18.94 -8.75 2.50
CA ASN A 229 -17.86 -8.88 1.51
C ASN A 229 -16.89 -7.68 1.54
N PRO A 230 -15.59 -7.87 1.21
CA PRO A 230 -15.00 -9.10 0.66
C PRO A 230 -14.64 -10.12 1.76
N ALA A 231 -15.07 -11.36 1.60
CA ALA A 231 -14.72 -12.43 2.54
C ALA A 231 -14.62 -13.78 1.82
N ILE A 232 -13.83 -14.68 2.42
CA ILE A 232 -13.73 -16.10 2.05
C ILE A 232 -14.43 -16.91 3.14
N THR A 233 -15.25 -17.88 2.74
CA THR A 233 -15.79 -18.90 3.63
C THR A 233 -15.02 -20.20 3.42
N LEU A 234 -14.36 -20.70 4.46
CA LEU A 234 -13.64 -21.96 4.45
C LEU A 234 -14.40 -22.99 5.27
N VAL A 235 -14.63 -24.18 4.69
CA VAL A 235 -15.34 -25.29 5.32
C VAL A 235 -14.44 -26.52 5.34
N GLY A 236 -14.27 -27.16 6.49
CA GLY A 236 -13.51 -28.41 6.64
C GLY A 236 -12.78 -28.52 7.96
N GLU A 237 -12.36 -29.74 8.29
CA GLU A 237 -11.68 -30.08 9.54
C GLU A 237 -10.35 -29.32 9.75
N VAL A 238 -9.71 -28.85 8.68
CA VAL A 238 -8.49 -28.03 8.76
C VAL A 238 -8.69 -26.72 9.55
N VAL A 239 -9.93 -26.25 9.71
CA VAL A 239 -10.24 -25.05 10.51
C VAL A 239 -9.85 -25.26 11.97
N SER A 240 -9.96 -26.47 12.51
CA SER A 240 -9.59 -26.80 13.90
C SER A 240 -8.09 -26.68 14.20
N VAL A 241 -7.23 -26.66 13.18
CA VAL A 241 -5.78 -26.45 13.35
C VAL A 241 -5.44 -25.02 13.79
N ARG A 242 -6.35 -24.07 13.57
CA ARG A 242 -6.15 -22.63 13.80
C ARG A 242 -5.72 -22.29 15.24
N ASP A 243 -6.29 -22.94 16.24
CA ASP A 243 -5.95 -22.67 17.65
C ASP A 243 -4.47 -22.86 17.96
N GLN A 244 -3.83 -23.82 17.25
CA GLN A 244 -2.43 -24.16 17.44
C GLN A 244 -1.48 -23.22 16.69
N ILE A 245 -1.84 -22.77 15.48
CA ILE A 245 -0.93 -22.09 14.58
C ILE A 245 -1.38 -20.68 14.16
N SER A 246 -2.38 -20.11 14.82
CA SER A 246 -2.75 -18.70 14.63
C SER A 246 -1.55 -17.80 14.98
N TRP A 247 -1.00 -17.11 13.98
CA TRP A 247 0.22 -16.32 14.13
C TRP A 247 0.03 -14.83 13.80
N PHE A 248 -0.82 -14.53 12.81
CA PHE A 248 -0.97 -13.16 12.31
C PHE A 248 -1.79 -12.30 13.24
N GLU A 249 -2.89 -12.83 13.73
CA GLU A 249 -3.80 -12.14 14.65
C GLU A 249 -3.22 -11.98 16.07
N LYS A 250 -2.16 -12.73 16.40
CA LYS A 250 -1.39 -12.59 17.66
C LYS A 250 -0.30 -11.51 17.59
N LYS A 251 -0.14 -10.82 16.46
CA LYS A 251 0.85 -9.75 16.34
C LYS A 251 0.47 -8.55 17.23
N PRO A 252 1.48 -7.83 17.76
CA PRO A 252 1.26 -6.80 18.79
C PRO A 252 0.35 -5.65 18.36
N LEU A 253 0.28 -5.34 17.07
CA LEU A 253 -0.51 -4.24 16.50
C LEU A 253 -1.60 -4.74 15.54
N PHE A 254 -1.94 -6.03 15.61
CA PHE A 254 -3.06 -6.56 14.83
C PHE A 254 -4.36 -5.84 15.20
N GLY A 255 -5.18 -5.52 14.20
CA GLY A 255 -6.42 -4.77 14.37
C GLY A 255 -6.24 -3.25 14.33
N ARG A 256 -5.03 -2.72 14.54
CA ARG A 256 -4.78 -1.27 14.50
C ARG A 256 -4.81 -0.74 13.08
N GLN A 257 -5.53 0.38 12.88
CA GLN A 257 -5.62 1.07 11.60
C GLN A 257 -5.07 2.49 11.71
N ILE A 258 -3.88 2.67 11.20
CA ILE A 258 -3.05 3.84 11.47
C ILE A 258 -2.94 4.74 10.24
N LEU A 259 -3.22 6.03 10.42
CA LEU A 259 -2.86 7.06 9.44
C LEU A 259 -1.51 7.65 9.83
N LEU A 260 -0.52 7.54 8.96
CA LEU A 260 0.84 8.05 9.21
C LEU A 260 1.13 9.26 8.30
N ALA A 261 1.40 10.40 8.91
CA ALA A 261 1.79 11.60 8.17
C ALA A 261 3.17 11.44 7.54
N ARG A 262 3.28 11.71 6.23
CA ARG A 262 4.46 11.43 5.41
C ARG A 262 5.17 12.70 4.96
N THR A 263 6.50 12.70 4.99
CA THR A 263 7.33 13.82 4.50
C THR A 263 8.27 13.42 3.38
N SER A 264 8.37 12.13 3.04
CA SER A 264 9.30 11.58 2.06
C SER A 264 8.57 11.06 0.82
N THR A 265 9.26 11.07 -0.32
CA THR A 265 8.79 10.42 -1.56
C THR A 265 8.86 8.89 -1.46
N THR A 266 9.72 8.35 -0.58
CA THR A 266 9.87 6.93 -0.35
C THR A 266 8.99 6.46 0.81
N GLU A 267 8.69 5.16 0.85
CA GLU A 267 7.96 4.52 1.95
C GLU A 267 8.67 4.75 3.29
N SER A 268 7.88 4.98 4.34
CA SER A 268 8.41 5.20 5.68
C SER A 268 8.86 3.89 6.32
N LYS A 269 10.10 3.85 6.86
CA LYS A 269 10.57 2.73 7.69
C LYS A 269 9.68 2.50 8.91
N VAL A 270 9.02 3.54 9.42
CA VAL A 270 8.06 3.43 10.52
C VAL A 270 6.82 2.67 10.03
N ALA A 271 6.25 3.04 8.87
CA ALA A 271 5.10 2.34 8.28
C ALA A 271 5.43 0.85 8.04
N GLU A 272 6.60 0.56 7.46
CA GLU A 272 7.05 -0.82 7.25
C GLU A 272 7.11 -1.63 8.56
N GLN A 273 7.69 -1.06 9.62
CA GLN A 273 7.81 -1.75 10.91
C GLN A 273 6.44 -1.96 11.57
N LEU A 274 5.56 -0.94 11.57
CA LEU A 274 4.20 -1.07 12.12
C LEU A 274 3.40 -2.14 11.36
N THR A 275 3.51 -2.17 10.02
CA THR A 275 2.86 -3.20 9.19
C THR A 275 3.40 -4.61 9.49
N ARG A 276 4.72 -4.76 9.69
CA ARG A 276 5.31 -6.05 10.11
C ARG A 276 4.77 -6.53 11.46
N LEU A 277 4.43 -5.61 12.34
CA LEU A 277 3.83 -5.89 13.65
C LEU A 277 2.32 -6.10 13.60
N GLY A 278 1.71 -6.06 12.42
CA GLY A 278 0.31 -6.42 12.18
C GLY A 278 -0.63 -5.24 11.96
N ALA A 279 -0.17 -3.99 12.04
CA ALA A 279 -1.02 -2.84 11.77
C ALA A 279 -1.37 -2.70 10.28
N ASP A 280 -2.56 -2.14 10.00
CA ASP A 280 -2.92 -1.61 8.70
C ASP A 280 -2.56 -0.13 8.67
N VAL A 281 -1.56 0.26 7.87
CA VAL A 281 -1.00 1.61 7.88
C VAL A 281 -1.29 2.31 6.56
N ILE A 282 -1.92 3.47 6.60
CA ILE A 282 -2.11 4.37 5.46
C ILE A 282 -1.14 5.54 5.62
N GLU A 283 -0.32 5.81 4.60
CA GLU A 283 0.59 6.95 4.59
C GLU A 283 0.03 8.10 3.75
N PHE A 284 0.05 9.32 4.31
CA PHE A 284 -0.45 10.51 3.61
C PHE A 284 0.29 11.79 4.05
N PRO A 285 0.51 12.78 3.13
CA PRO A 285 0.25 12.74 1.70
C PRO A 285 1.30 11.92 0.95
N LYS A 286 0.93 11.43 -0.25
CA LYS A 286 1.93 10.92 -1.18
C LYS A 286 2.65 12.09 -1.86
N TRP A 287 3.97 11.97 -1.97
CA TRP A 287 4.80 12.97 -2.60
C TRP A 287 5.23 12.54 -3.99
N LYS A 288 5.18 13.49 -4.91
CA LYS A 288 5.76 13.36 -6.25
C LYS A 288 6.96 14.29 -6.35
N LYS A 289 8.04 13.81 -6.95
CA LYS A 289 9.21 14.61 -7.27
C LYS A 289 9.36 14.69 -8.79
N THR A 290 9.40 15.89 -9.30
CA THR A 290 9.69 16.17 -10.70
C THR A 290 11.14 16.59 -10.85
N ALA A 291 11.79 16.06 -11.91
CA ALA A 291 13.14 16.48 -12.25
C ALA A 291 13.15 17.95 -12.68
N VAL A 292 14.19 18.66 -12.30
CA VAL A 292 14.46 20.05 -12.72
C VAL A 292 15.73 20.10 -13.53
N ASN A 293 15.83 21.07 -14.41
CA ASN A 293 17.07 21.33 -15.12
C ASN A 293 18.08 21.95 -14.16
N ILE A 294 19.22 21.31 -14.01
CA ILE A 294 20.30 21.79 -13.17
C ILE A 294 21.13 22.81 -13.98
N ASP A 295 21.47 23.92 -13.34
CA ASP A 295 22.35 24.91 -13.96
C ASP A 295 23.71 24.26 -14.25
N LYS A 296 24.08 24.23 -15.54
CA LYS A 296 25.35 23.66 -16.00
C LYS A 296 26.55 24.34 -15.34
N LYS A 297 26.45 25.65 -15.03
CA LYS A 297 27.53 26.40 -14.35
C LYS A 297 27.85 25.81 -12.97
N ILE A 298 26.82 25.38 -12.21
CA ILE A 298 27.02 24.75 -10.88
C ILE A 298 27.77 23.43 -11.07
N ILE A 299 27.39 22.63 -12.08
CA ILE A 299 28.03 21.34 -12.36
C ILE A 299 29.50 21.53 -12.80
N GLU A 300 29.77 22.49 -13.68
CA GLU A 300 31.11 22.78 -14.17
C GLU A 300 32.03 23.28 -13.02
N ASN A 301 31.49 24.08 -12.11
CA ASN A 301 32.20 24.69 -10.99
C ASN A 301 32.11 23.91 -9.68
N ILE A 302 31.58 22.68 -9.67
CA ILE A 302 31.34 21.91 -8.43
C ILE A 302 32.59 21.73 -7.57
N HIS A 303 33.77 21.80 -8.16
CA HIS A 303 35.06 21.64 -7.50
C HIS A 303 35.57 22.91 -6.84
N THR A 304 34.92 24.07 -7.05
CA THR A 304 35.34 25.38 -6.52
C THR A 304 34.65 25.76 -5.19
N TYR A 305 33.61 25.01 -4.81
CA TYR A 305 32.93 25.26 -3.53
C TYR A 305 33.77 24.79 -2.35
N ASP A 306 33.80 25.62 -1.30
CA ASP A 306 34.44 25.31 -0.02
C ASP A 306 33.51 24.52 0.89
N SER A 307 32.21 24.76 0.79
CA SER A 307 31.17 24.15 1.60
C SER A 307 29.97 23.70 0.79
N ILE A 308 29.43 22.51 1.08
CA ILE A 308 28.19 21.99 0.49
C ILE A 308 27.23 21.61 1.62
N LEU A 309 26.08 22.29 1.65
CA LEU A 309 25.03 22.04 2.66
C LEU A 309 23.86 21.29 2.05
N PHE A 310 23.52 20.15 2.62
CA PHE A 310 22.37 19.32 2.21
C PHE A 310 21.13 19.63 3.05
N ALA A 311 20.08 20.11 2.43
CA ALA A 311 18.83 20.45 3.08
C ALA A 311 18.02 19.23 3.53
N SER A 312 18.15 18.07 2.84
CA SER A 312 17.41 16.84 3.12
C SER A 312 18.25 15.58 2.84
N PRO A 313 17.85 14.40 3.37
CA PRO A 313 18.47 13.14 2.97
C PRO A 313 18.28 12.81 1.48
N GLU A 314 17.10 13.15 0.94
CA GLU A 314 16.79 12.95 -0.47
C GLU A 314 17.70 13.81 -1.36
N SER A 315 17.88 15.10 -1.03
CA SER A 315 18.77 15.98 -1.79
C SER A 315 20.22 15.50 -1.77
N ALA A 316 20.69 14.91 -0.65
CA ALA A 316 22.01 14.32 -0.58
C ALA A 316 22.13 13.09 -1.51
N MET A 317 21.12 12.22 -1.59
CA MET A 317 21.13 11.08 -2.51
C MET A 317 21.14 11.54 -3.97
N ASP A 318 20.28 12.49 -4.30
CA ASP A 318 20.15 13.01 -5.66
C ASP A 318 21.43 13.70 -6.14
N PHE A 319 22.10 14.44 -5.26
CA PHE A 319 23.38 15.07 -5.57
C PHE A 319 24.37 14.07 -6.16
N PHE A 320 24.56 12.92 -5.52
CA PHE A 320 25.46 11.90 -6.03
C PHE A 320 24.99 11.31 -7.35
N THR A 321 23.68 11.10 -7.52
CA THR A 321 23.12 10.62 -8.78
C THR A 321 23.33 11.64 -9.90
N ILE A 322 23.17 12.92 -9.61
CA ILE A 322 23.42 14.02 -10.56
C ILE A 322 24.88 14.05 -10.98
N LEU A 323 25.81 14.00 -10.01
CA LEU A 323 27.25 13.97 -10.32
C LEU A 323 27.62 12.76 -11.21
N PHE A 324 27.11 11.59 -10.86
CA PHE A 324 27.35 10.39 -11.64
C PHE A 324 26.84 10.53 -13.08
N ASN A 325 25.63 11.04 -13.27
CA ASN A 325 25.03 11.22 -14.60
C ASN A 325 25.78 12.26 -15.45
N HIS A 326 26.49 13.19 -14.80
CA HIS A 326 27.35 14.17 -15.48
C HIS A 326 28.82 13.75 -15.58
N GLY A 327 29.15 12.52 -15.19
CA GLY A 327 30.52 11.98 -15.27
C GLY A 327 31.50 12.65 -14.31
N ILE A 328 31.03 13.21 -13.19
CA ILE A 328 31.88 13.90 -12.22
C ILE A 328 32.38 12.92 -11.18
N ASP A 329 33.71 12.84 -11.06
CA ASP A 329 34.35 12.04 -10.03
C ASP A 329 34.32 12.77 -8.67
N LEU A 330 33.80 12.11 -7.63
CA LEU A 330 33.72 12.66 -6.28
C LEU A 330 35.07 13.12 -5.70
N ARG A 331 36.18 12.51 -6.14
CA ARG A 331 37.55 12.90 -5.73
C ARG A 331 37.93 14.32 -6.17
N ARG A 332 37.16 14.93 -7.08
CA ARG A 332 37.34 16.32 -7.54
C ARG A 332 36.73 17.31 -6.56
N ILE A 333 35.83 16.87 -5.66
CA ILE A 333 35.14 17.73 -4.70
C ILE A 333 35.98 17.81 -3.43
N ARG A 334 36.40 19.04 -3.07
CA ARG A 334 37.19 19.32 -1.88
C ARG A 334 36.41 19.99 -0.77
N ALA A 335 35.13 20.29 -1.04
CA ALA A 335 34.25 20.96 -0.11
C ALA A 335 34.03 20.17 1.17
N ASP A 336 33.90 20.84 2.31
CA ASP A 336 33.33 20.29 3.52
C ASP A 336 31.83 20.06 3.35
N PHE A 337 31.32 18.94 3.81
CA PHE A 337 29.89 18.61 3.74
C PHE A 337 29.18 18.93 5.04
N PHE A 338 28.02 19.59 4.94
CA PHE A 338 27.19 19.98 6.07
C PHE A 338 25.76 19.44 5.95
N VAL A 339 25.14 19.14 7.10
CA VAL A 339 23.79 18.56 7.16
C VAL A 339 22.98 19.09 8.35
N HIS A 340 21.65 19.12 8.20
CA HIS A 340 20.72 19.48 9.28
C HIS A 340 20.14 18.26 10.04
N SER A 341 20.38 17.02 9.57
CA SER A 341 19.73 15.86 10.16
C SER A 341 20.64 14.64 10.25
N LYS A 342 20.39 13.81 11.30
CA LYS A 342 21.05 12.50 11.44
C LYS A 342 20.84 11.59 10.25
N LYS A 343 19.70 11.72 9.57
CA LYS A 343 19.40 10.93 8.36
C LYS A 343 20.29 11.36 7.18
N SER A 344 20.48 12.66 6.98
CA SER A 344 21.41 13.16 5.95
C SER A 344 22.86 12.78 6.27
N MET A 345 23.26 12.87 7.53
CA MET A 345 24.58 12.39 8.00
C MET A 345 24.80 10.92 7.63
N LYS A 346 23.81 10.08 7.89
CA LYS A 346 23.88 8.66 7.56
C LYS A 346 24.04 8.41 6.06
N VAL A 347 23.33 9.15 5.21
CA VAL A 347 23.44 9.04 3.75
C VAL A 347 24.86 9.28 3.27
N LEU A 348 25.56 10.25 3.86
CA LEU A 348 26.95 10.57 3.54
C LEU A 348 27.92 9.51 4.09
N ASN A 349 27.75 9.10 5.33
CA ASN A 349 28.59 8.10 5.98
C ASN A 349 28.53 6.74 5.25
N GLU A 350 27.36 6.33 4.76
CA GLU A 350 27.19 5.09 3.96
C GLU A 350 27.96 5.13 2.63
N ARG A 351 28.40 6.33 2.20
CA ARG A 351 29.24 6.55 1.01
C ARG A 351 30.70 6.82 1.35
N GLY A 352 31.09 6.66 2.63
CA GLY A 352 32.44 6.91 3.10
C GLY A 352 32.81 8.39 3.22
N LEU A 353 31.79 9.28 3.24
CA LEU A 353 32.00 10.73 3.34
C LEU A 353 31.63 11.20 4.76
N LEU A 354 32.52 11.98 5.37
CA LEU A 354 32.25 12.62 6.66
C LEU A 354 31.52 13.95 6.44
N ALA A 355 30.53 14.22 7.29
CA ALA A 355 29.83 15.50 7.29
C ALA A 355 29.82 16.11 8.69
N LYS A 356 29.71 17.42 8.74
CA LYS A 356 29.59 18.25 9.95
C LYS A 356 28.15 18.71 10.12
N TRP A 357 27.78 19.13 11.31
CA TRP A 357 26.47 19.76 11.51
C TRP A 357 26.45 21.17 10.93
N ALA A 358 25.28 21.59 10.41
CA ALA A 358 25.13 22.91 9.82
C ALA A 358 25.38 24.07 10.79
N ASP A 359 25.13 23.89 12.08
CA ASP A 359 25.44 24.83 13.17
C ASP A 359 26.93 24.91 13.51
N GLU A 360 27.73 23.95 13.07
CA GLU A 360 29.22 23.99 13.17
C GLU A 360 29.86 24.72 11.98
N MET A 361 29.06 25.15 10.99
CA MET A 361 29.54 25.88 9.81
C MET A 361 29.87 27.30 10.18
N GLY A 362 31.16 27.62 10.26
CA GLY A 362 31.66 28.99 10.49
C GLY A 362 31.46 29.87 9.24
N HIS A 363 32.55 30.57 8.81
CA HIS A 363 32.47 31.23 7.49
C HIS A 363 32.54 30.22 6.36
N PRO A 364 31.47 30.04 5.58
CA PRO A 364 31.35 28.91 4.64
C PRO A 364 32.24 29.05 3.38
N GLY A 365 32.89 30.22 3.18
CA GLY A 365 33.56 30.50 1.92
C GLY A 365 32.54 30.53 0.75
N SER A 366 32.87 29.84 -0.36
CA SER A 366 31.91 29.60 -1.44
C SER A 366 30.97 28.46 -1.08
N LEU A 367 29.70 28.77 -0.81
CA LEU A 367 28.69 27.82 -0.36
C LEU A 367 27.77 27.34 -1.49
N LEU A 368 27.59 26.03 -1.60
CA LEU A 368 26.55 25.40 -2.40
C LEU A 368 25.47 24.83 -1.50
N LEU A 369 24.24 25.33 -1.61
CA LEU A 369 23.06 24.73 -0.97
C LEU A 369 22.42 23.72 -1.92
N VAL A 370 22.29 22.47 -1.48
CA VAL A 370 21.68 21.36 -2.24
C VAL A 370 20.35 20.99 -1.62
N GLY A 371 19.25 21.18 -2.35
CA GLY A 371 17.91 20.96 -1.80
C GLY A 371 16.80 20.89 -2.83
N GLU A 372 15.58 20.60 -2.36
CA GLU A 372 14.36 20.75 -3.12
C GLU A 372 13.78 22.18 -2.90
N ASN A 373 12.92 22.64 -3.80
CA ASN A 373 12.35 24.00 -3.80
C ASN A 373 11.75 24.44 -2.44
N HIS A 374 11.08 23.55 -1.73
CA HIS A 374 10.43 23.88 -0.45
C HIS A 374 11.42 24.16 0.70
N HIS A 375 12.66 23.71 0.59
CA HIS A 375 13.74 24.00 1.55
C HIS A 375 14.43 25.35 1.28
N LEU A 376 14.22 25.92 0.09
CA LEU A 376 14.97 27.07 -0.41
C LEU A 376 14.25 28.41 -0.19
N GLN A 377 13.08 28.40 0.46
CA GLN A 377 12.25 29.61 0.66
C GLN A 377 12.76 30.57 1.74
N HIS A 378 13.78 30.18 2.51
CA HIS A 378 14.40 31.05 3.50
C HIS A 378 15.75 31.58 2.99
N LYS A 379 15.72 32.59 2.12
CA LYS A 379 16.86 33.47 1.92
C LYS A 379 17.00 34.33 3.16
N GLY A 380 18.01 34.05 4.00
CA GLY A 380 18.53 35.03 4.95
C GLY A 380 19.11 36.22 4.17
N ASP A 381 18.73 37.43 4.51
CA ASP A 381 19.29 38.62 3.90
C ASP A 381 20.80 38.67 4.21
N GLY A 382 21.66 38.49 3.19
CA GLY A 382 23.05 38.90 3.25
C GLY A 382 24.13 37.92 2.80
N GLU A 383 23.89 36.62 2.60
CA GLU A 383 24.95 35.70 2.16
C GLU A 383 24.72 35.22 0.72
N ALA A 384 25.73 35.42 -0.15
CA ALA A 384 25.73 34.92 -1.51
C ALA A 384 26.09 33.43 -1.53
N TYR A 385 25.14 32.58 -1.85
CA TYR A 385 25.37 31.15 -2.07
C TYR A 385 24.68 30.68 -3.34
N ASP A 386 25.26 29.68 -3.96
CA ASP A 386 24.62 29.04 -5.11
C ASP A 386 23.66 27.93 -4.64
N ILE A 387 22.62 27.69 -5.46
CA ILE A 387 21.59 26.72 -5.15
C ILE A 387 21.53 25.66 -6.23
N MET A 388 21.80 24.40 -5.86
CA MET A 388 21.54 23.23 -6.70
C MET A 388 20.17 22.66 -6.33
N MET A 389 19.19 22.92 -7.17
CA MET A 389 17.87 22.27 -7.04
C MET A 389 17.95 20.83 -7.55
N THR A 390 17.69 19.84 -6.68
CA THR A 390 17.72 18.40 -7.02
C THR A 390 16.37 17.90 -7.53
N GLY A 391 15.32 18.69 -7.41
CA GLY A 391 13.97 18.39 -7.87
C GLY A 391 12.94 19.30 -7.26
N GLU A 392 11.76 19.27 -7.82
CA GLU A 392 10.58 19.93 -7.27
C GLU A 392 9.68 18.90 -6.61
N LYS A 393 9.47 19.04 -5.29
CA LYS A 393 8.65 18.13 -4.48
C LYS A 393 7.28 18.76 -4.24
N GLN A 394 6.25 18.04 -4.61
CA GLN A 394 4.86 18.44 -4.44
C GLN A 394 3.98 17.26 -4.04
N ILE A 395 2.81 17.54 -3.48
CA ILE A 395 1.82 16.50 -3.18
C ILE A 395 1.30 15.92 -4.49
N ASP A 396 1.25 14.60 -4.58
CA ASP A 396 0.80 13.88 -5.76
C ASP A 396 -0.73 13.92 -5.87
N GLY A 397 -1.25 14.83 -6.70
CA GLY A 397 -2.68 14.99 -6.94
C GLY A 397 -3.34 13.75 -7.56
N GLN A 398 -2.61 12.93 -8.32
CA GLN A 398 -3.16 11.69 -8.90
C GLN A 398 -3.45 10.64 -7.83
N PHE A 399 -2.75 10.70 -6.71
CA PHE A 399 -2.94 9.78 -5.60
C PHE A 399 -4.07 10.19 -4.64
N MET A 400 -4.58 11.42 -4.73
CA MET A 400 -5.68 11.89 -3.87
C MET A 400 -6.96 11.04 -4.00
N PRO A 401 -7.46 10.70 -5.20
CA PRO A 401 -8.61 9.80 -5.33
C PRO A 401 -8.34 8.38 -4.80
N VAL A 402 -7.08 7.92 -4.85
CA VAL A 402 -6.67 6.64 -4.28
C VAL A 402 -6.75 6.68 -2.76
N PHE A 403 -6.23 7.75 -2.15
CA PHE A 403 -6.30 7.98 -0.71
C PHE A 403 -7.75 8.06 -0.19
N LEU A 404 -8.63 8.80 -0.87
CA LEU A 404 -10.05 8.89 -0.49
C LEU A 404 -10.71 7.50 -0.44
N ARG A 405 -10.42 6.63 -1.44
CA ARG A 405 -10.93 5.25 -1.42
C ARG A 405 -10.35 4.40 -0.30
N MET A 406 -9.07 4.61 0.07
CA MET A 406 -8.51 3.91 1.22
C MET A 406 -9.24 4.28 2.51
N LEU A 407 -9.64 5.54 2.65
CA LEU A 407 -10.42 6.03 3.80
C LEU A 407 -11.84 5.46 3.84
N GLU A 408 -12.51 5.27 2.70
CA GLU A 408 -13.86 4.68 2.65
C GLU A 408 -13.94 3.28 3.27
N GLU A 409 -12.83 2.53 3.24
CA GLU A 409 -12.75 1.16 3.72
C GLU A 409 -12.00 1.01 5.05
N ALA A 410 -11.42 2.10 5.54
CA ALA A 410 -10.65 2.12 6.78
C ALA A 410 -11.52 2.57 7.97
N HIS A 411 -11.24 1.98 9.13
CA HIS A 411 -11.73 2.46 10.43
C HIS A 411 -10.50 2.91 11.22
N LEU A 412 -10.02 4.12 10.90
CA LEU A 412 -8.83 4.68 11.52
C LEU A 412 -9.01 4.82 13.03
N ASP A 413 -8.02 4.42 13.79
CA ASP A 413 -7.98 4.54 15.25
C ASP A 413 -6.84 5.45 15.73
N THR A 414 -5.80 5.65 14.90
CA THR A 414 -4.61 6.42 15.30
C THR A 414 -4.06 7.25 14.13
N LEU A 415 -3.71 8.52 14.42
CA LEU A 415 -2.91 9.38 13.56
C LEU A 415 -1.50 9.54 14.16
N ILE A 416 -0.46 9.33 13.36
CA ILE A 416 0.93 9.49 13.81
C ILE A 416 1.62 10.60 13.02
N PHE A 417 2.18 11.58 13.75
CA PHE A 417 3.09 12.58 13.21
C PHE A 417 4.54 12.20 13.55
N PRO A 418 5.34 11.73 12.56
CA PRO A 418 6.73 11.31 12.82
C PRO A 418 7.71 12.48 13.00
N SER A 419 7.34 13.69 12.60
CA SER A 419 8.15 14.90 12.74
C SER A 419 7.30 16.17 12.67
N SER A 420 7.79 17.30 13.19
CA SER A 420 7.13 18.59 13.07
C SER A 420 6.90 19.01 11.59
N ALA A 421 7.83 18.67 10.71
CA ALA A 421 7.72 18.93 9.27
C ALA A 421 6.58 18.16 8.58
N SER A 422 5.98 17.15 9.23
CA SER A 422 4.86 16.39 8.66
C SER A 422 3.50 17.03 8.89
N VAL A 423 3.36 17.93 9.87
CA VAL A 423 2.06 18.48 10.30
C VAL A 423 1.45 19.36 9.21
N LYS A 424 2.16 20.42 8.80
CA LYS A 424 1.66 21.38 7.82
C LYS A 424 1.30 20.70 6.47
N PRO A 425 2.17 19.88 5.85
CA PRO A 425 1.82 19.21 4.59
C PRO A 425 0.65 18.23 4.73
N PHE A 426 0.48 17.59 5.87
CA PHE A 426 -0.65 16.72 6.13
C PHE A 426 -1.96 17.51 6.09
N MET A 427 -2.03 18.64 6.79
CA MET A 427 -3.21 19.53 6.82
C MET A 427 -3.51 20.12 5.43
N GLU A 428 -2.49 20.58 4.72
CA GLU A 428 -2.61 21.10 3.34
C GLU A 428 -3.10 20.02 2.37
N GLY A 429 -2.58 18.81 2.49
CA GLY A 429 -2.98 17.66 1.69
C GLY A 429 -4.44 17.27 1.91
N LEU A 430 -4.93 17.20 3.14
CA LEU A 430 -6.34 16.92 3.45
C LEU A 430 -7.25 18.01 2.87
N LYS A 431 -6.88 19.28 3.04
CA LYS A 431 -7.61 20.42 2.44
C LYS A 431 -7.67 20.29 0.91
N ALA A 432 -6.59 19.89 0.26
CA ALA A 432 -6.54 19.69 -1.19
C ALA A 432 -7.43 18.51 -1.64
N CYS A 433 -7.64 17.51 -0.78
CA CYS A 433 -8.61 16.42 -0.99
C CYS A 433 -10.07 16.84 -0.74
N GLY A 434 -10.33 18.06 -0.29
CA GLY A 434 -11.66 18.51 0.12
C GLY A 434 -12.11 17.94 1.47
N LEU A 435 -11.19 17.41 2.27
CA LEU A 435 -11.48 16.84 3.59
C LEU A 435 -11.27 17.88 4.69
N ASP A 436 -12.18 17.87 5.67
CA ASP A 436 -11.98 18.56 6.93
C ASP A 436 -11.07 17.70 7.83
N ALA A 437 -9.86 18.20 8.07
CA ALA A 437 -8.87 17.50 8.87
C ALA A 437 -9.35 17.28 10.31
N TYR A 438 -10.00 18.26 10.91
CA TYR A 438 -10.46 18.19 12.31
C TYR A 438 -11.56 17.14 12.47
N LYS A 439 -12.50 17.09 11.51
CA LYS A 439 -13.54 16.08 11.49
C LYS A 439 -12.97 14.67 11.27
N LEU A 440 -11.95 14.53 10.42
CA LEU A 440 -11.30 13.23 10.18
C LEU A 440 -10.62 12.69 11.43
N ILE A 441 -10.04 13.58 12.28
CA ILE A 441 -9.26 13.19 13.46
C ILE A 441 -10.06 13.24 14.78
N GLU A 442 -11.33 13.61 14.76
CA GLU A 442 -12.17 13.83 15.95
C GLU A 442 -12.22 12.59 16.86
N ASP A 443 -12.37 11.41 16.25
CA ASP A 443 -12.55 10.14 16.98
C ASP A 443 -11.28 9.27 17.02
N ILE A 444 -10.12 9.78 16.53
CA ILE A 444 -8.89 9.00 16.47
C ILE A 444 -7.81 9.57 17.41
N LYS A 445 -6.95 8.71 17.92
CA LYS A 445 -5.86 9.10 18.81
C LYS A 445 -4.69 9.69 18.05
N VAL A 446 -4.21 10.86 18.49
CA VAL A 446 -3.10 11.55 17.84
C VAL A 446 -1.80 11.31 18.62
N VAL A 447 -0.81 10.73 17.95
CA VAL A 447 0.52 10.42 18.48
C VAL A 447 1.57 11.26 17.79
N CYS A 448 2.39 11.98 18.55
CA CYS A 448 3.51 12.78 18.05
C CYS A 448 4.84 12.20 18.52
N MET A 449 5.79 11.91 17.60
CA MET A 449 7.07 11.28 17.88
C MET A 449 8.05 12.14 18.72
N GLY A 450 7.59 13.17 19.39
CA GLY A 450 8.40 13.99 20.31
C GLY A 450 7.82 15.38 20.54
N SER A 451 8.33 16.09 21.55
CA SER A 451 7.81 17.38 22.03
C SER A 451 7.75 18.47 20.95
N LYS A 452 8.77 18.60 20.09
CA LYS A 452 8.76 19.56 18.98
C LYS A 452 7.63 19.26 17.97
N THR A 453 7.31 17.98 17.76
CA THR A 453 6.21 17.56 16.88
C THR A 453 4.86 17.84 17.54
N SER A 454 4.76 17.59 18.84
CA SER A 454 3.56 17.90 19.63
C SER A 454 3.25 19.38 19.60
N LEU A 455 4.24 20.25 19.82
CA LEU A 455 4.04 21.73 19.72
C LEU A 455 3.54 22.13 18.32
N ALA A 456 4.19 21.62 17.24
CA ALA A 456 3.76 21.94 15.88
C ALA A 456 2.32 21.46 15.57
N ALA A 457 1.90 20.34 16.12
CA ALA A 457 0.52 19.84 15.98
C ALA A 457 -0.47 20.73 16.77
N GLN A 458 -0.13 21.13 17.99
CA GLN A 458 -0.91 22.05 18.82
C GLN A 458 -1.05 23.43 18.18
N ASP A 459 0.04 23.98 17.62
CA ASP A 459 0.03 25.25 16.86
C ASP A 459 -0.90 25.18 15.62
N ALA A 460 -1.06 23.98 15.05
CA ALA A 460 -2.02 23.70 13.99
C ALA A 460 -3.44 23.39 14.48
N GLY A 461 -3.74 23.56 15.78
CA GLY A 461 -5.03 23.31 16.38
C GLY A 461 -5.40 21.84 16.58
N ILE A 462 -4.41 20.93 16.55
CA ILE A 462 -4.63 19.49 16.75
C ILE A 462 -4.34 19.11 18.20
N THR A 463 -5.31 18.46 18.85
CA THR A 463 -5.11 17.88 20.17
C THR A 463 -4.19 16.66 20.07
N VAL A 464 -3.15 16.60 20.91
CA VAL A 464 -2.18 15.49 20.94
C VAL A 464 -2.49 14.63 22.17
N ASP A 465 -2.80 13.35 21.94
CA ASP A 465 -3.12 12.42 23.02
C ASP A 465 -1.85 11.81 23.64
N TYR A 466 -0.87 11.45 22.80
CA TYR A 466 0.30 10.69 23.24
C TYR A 466 1.60 11.20 22.62
N VAL A 467 2.68 11.12 23.44
CA VAL A 467 4.07 11.33 22.99
C VAL A 467 4.91 10.19 23.55
N PRO A 468 5.48 9.31 22.72
CA PRO A 468 6.35 8.23 23.20
C PRO A 468 7.51 8.75 24.04
N LYS A 469 7.93 7.98 25.05
CA LYS A 469 9.03 8.33 25.97
C LYS A 469 10.35 8.59 25.23
N GLU A 470 10.59 7.82 24.17
CA GLU A 470 11.76 7.96 23.31
C GLU A 470 11.34 8.07 21.84
N ARG A 471 12.16 8.76 21.03
CA ARG A 471 11.94 8.95 19.59
C ARG A 471 12.41 7.73 18.77
N ASN A 472 11.89 6.56 19.12
CA ASN A 472 12.16 5.32 18.39
C ASN A 472 10.88 4.50 18.21
N VAL A 473 10.94 3.51 17.33
CA VAL A 473 9.76 2.70 16.98
C VAL A 473 9.35 1.80 18.14
N ASN A 474 10.28 1.32 18.96
CA ASN A 474 9.93 0.46 20.10
C ASN A 474 9.07 1.22 21.12
N SER A 475 9.46 2.44 21.48
CA SER A 475 8.67 3.29 22.38
C SER A 475 7.32 3.70 21.75
N LEU A 476 7.25 3.88 20.41
CA LEU A 476 6.00 4.08 19.70
C LEU A 476 5.09 2.85 19.81
N VAL A 477 5.62 1.65 19.62
CA VAL A 477 4.85 0.39 19.71
C VAL A 477 4.27 0.19 21.10
N GLU A 478 5.05 0.46 22.16
CA GLU A 478 4.53 0.40 23.53
C GLU A 478 3.39 1.41 23.74
N CYS A 479 3.56 2.63 23.27
CA CYS A 479 2.51 3.65 23.31
C CYS A 479 1.24 3.20 22.55
N LEU A 480 1.39 2.58 21.38
CA LEU A 480 0.24 2.09 20.59
C LEU A 480 -0.48 0.91 21.23
N LYS A 481 0.18 0.09 22.05
CA LYS A 481 -0.47 -0.96 22.84
C LYS A 481 -1.33 -0.37 23.95
N GLU A 482 -0.82 0.64 24.67
CA GLU A 482 -1.55 1.33 25.73
C GLU A 482 -2.84 2.01 25.22
N ILE A 483 -2.88 2.46 23.96
CA ILE A 483 -4.07 3.06 23.32
C ILE A 483 -5.17 2.00 23.08
N GLY A 484 -4.84 0.73 23.02
CA GLY A 484 -5.75 -0.39 22.69
C GLY A 484 -6.38 -1.07 23.90
N GLU A 485 -5.89 -0.76 25.09
CA GLU A 485 -6.46 -1.18 26.38
C GLU A 485 -7.50 -0.15 26.86
#